data_ab45ca7e889b5d40c9b971ed56859f54
#
_entry.id   ab45ca7e889b5d40c9b971ed56859f54
#
_cell.length_a   1.000
_cell.length_b   1.000
_cell.length_c   1.000
_cell.angle_alpha   90.00
_cell.angle_beta   90.00
_cell.angle_gamma   90.00
#
_symmetry.space_group_name_H-M   'P 1'
#
loop_
_entity.id
_entity.type
_entity.pdbx_description
1 polymer ?
#
loop_
_entity_poly.entity_id
_entity_poly.type
_entity_poly.pdbx_seq_one_letter_code
_entity_poly.pdbx_strand_id
1 'polypeptide(L)'
;MAKLNCRHEKYYLKKAKLIKEYASNSYPSVSKDEEKVNNLIITIELLLSYTKQVENLKSKLINKAKRSYMFNLINSINGIGELTTSLIIAELGDISRFDYIKQLTAYCGLDPSIKQSGSSINIGGPISKPGNRYIRRILFITVQNIIPITSRNFPDNDILLYYRKKRDEGKHHYVAVVDSTTKLLRKIFALIKQYQNNI
;
A
#
# COMPACT_ATOMS: atom_id res chain seq x y z
N MET A 1 -23.52 -0.85 -19.15
CA MET A 1 -23.21 -1.50 -17.85
C MET A 1 -21.71 -1.70 -17.74
N ALA A 2 -21.05 -0.93 -16.89
CA ALA A 2 -19.61 -1.10 -16.63
C ALA A 2 -19.41 -2.43 -15.89
N LYS A 3 -18.62 -3.34 -16.45
CA LYS A 3 -18.19 -4.56 -15.77
C LYS A 3 -17.26 -4.14 -14.63
N LEU A 4 -17.77 -4.13 -13.42
CA LEU A 4 -16.96 -4.07 -12.20
C LEU A 4 -16.20 -5.41 -12.10
N ASN A 5 -14.92 -5.39 -12.42
CA ASN A 5 -14.03 -6.55 -12.30
C ASN A 5 -13.74 -6.77 -10.78
N CYS A 6 -14.73 -7.37 -10.10
CA CYS A 6 -14.68 -7.55 -8.65
C CYS A 6 -14.55 -9.04 -8.32
N ARG A 7 -13.57 -9.39 -7.47
CA ARG A 7 -13.25 -10.76 -7.02
C ARG A 7 -14.47 -11.51 -6.45
N HIS A 8 -15.56 -10.79 -6.15
CA HIS A 8 -16.80 -11.31 -5.57
C HIS A 8 -18.06 -10.87 -6.37
N GLU A 9 -17.97 -10.72 -7.69
CA GLU A 9 -19.05 -10.24 -8.55
C GLU A 9 -20.37 -10.99 -8.29
N LYS A 10 -20.33 -12.33 -8.21
CA LYS A 10 -21.50 -13.16 -7.91
C LYS A 10 -22.15 -12.82 -6.56
N TYR A 11 -21.33 -12.53 -5.53
CA TYR A 11 -21.83 -12.15 -4.21
C TYR A 11 -22.55 -10.80 -4.26
N TYR A 12 -21.95 -9.81 -4.90
CA TYR A 12 -22.54 -8.47 -4.99
C TYR A 12 -23.78 -8.45 -5.86
N LEU A 13 -23.83 -9.23 -6.96
CA LEU A 13 -25.02 -9.40 -7.77
C LEU A 13 -26.18 -10.05 -6.99
N LYS A 14 -25.89 -11.09 -6.20
CA LYS A 14 -26.89 -11.72 -5.34
C LYS A 14 -27.42 -10.73 -4.30
N LYS A 15 -26.53 -9.96 -3.66
CA LYS A 15 -26.90 -8.95 -2.67
C LYS A 15 -27.70 -7.80 -3.29
N ALA A 16 -27.35 -7.34 -4.49
CA ALA A 16 -28.10 -6.32 -5.21
C ALA A 16 -29.52 -6.79 -5.58
N LYS A 17 -29.67 -8.05 -6.03
CA LYS A 17 -31.01 -8.64 -6.30
C LYS A 17 -31.86 -8.70 -5.03
N LEU A 18 -31.28 -9.13 -3.92
CA LEU A 18 -31.97 -9.20 -2.63
C LEU A 18 -32.42 -7.83 -2.15
N ILE A 19 -31.55 -6.82 -2.25
CA ILE A 19 -31.89 -5.43 -1.88
C ILE A 19 -33.03 -4.91 -2.77
N LYS A 20 -32.97 -5.18 -4.08
CA LYS A 20 -34.03 -4.79 -5.02
C LYS A 20 -35.37 -5.45 -4.68
N GLU A 21 -35.38 -6.73 -4.31
CA GLU A 21 -36.57 -7.47 -3.89
C GLU A 21 -37.15 -6.88 -2.60
N TYR A 22 -36.33 -6.62 -1.57
CA TYR A 22 -36.79 -5.98 -0.34
C TYR A 22 -37.33 -4.56 -0.60
N ALA A 23 -36.67 -3.79 -1.45
CA ALA A 23 -37.12 -2.45 -1.81
C ALA A 23 -38.49 -2.48 -2.55
N SER A 24 -38.73 -3.47 -3.41
CA SER A 24 -40.04 -3.62 -4.11
C SER A 24 -41.19 -4.02 -3.17
N ASN A 25 -40.84 -4.72 -2.08
CA ASN A 25 -41.83 -5.21 -1.09
C ASN A 25 -41.95 -4.29 0.13
N SER A 26 -41.21 -3.18 0.17
CA SER A 26 -41.26 -2.18 1.25
C SER A 26 -42.08 -0.95 0.85
N TYR A 27 -42.76 -0.35 1.81
CA TYR A 27 -43.41 0.95 1.59
C TYR A 27 -42.33 2.04 1.52
N PRO A 28 -42.23 2.81 0.43
CA PRO A 28 -41.27 3.89 0.35
C PRO A 28 -41.65 5.01 1.33
N SER A 29 -40.74 5.38 2.19
CA SER A 29 -40.91 6.51 3.11
C SER A 29 -40.75 7.87 2.43
N VAL A 30 -40.32 7.87 1.16
CA VAL A 30 -39.99 9.07 0.37
C VAL A 30 -40.51 8.88 -1.05
N SER A 31 -41.16 9.86 -1.64
CA SER A 31 -41.61 9.80 -3.04
C SER A 31 -40.43 9.83 -4.00
N LYS A 32 -40.60 9.28 -5.22
CA LYS A 32 -39.51 9.26 -6.24
C LYS A 32 -39.10 10.65 -6.69
N ASP A 33 -39.95 11.63 -6.55
CA ASP A 33 -39.76 13.00 -7.02
C ASP A 33 -39.24 13.94 -5.92
N GLU A 34 -38.97 13.40 -4.74
CA GLU A 34 -38.39 14.22 -3.66
C GLU A 34 -36.94 14.60 -3.94
N GLU A 35 -36.57 15.83 -3.52
CA GLU A 35 -35.23 16.38 -3.63
C GLU A 35 -34.14 15.45 -3.08
N LYS A 36 -34.45 14.67 -2.03
CA LYS A 36 -33.55 13.65 -1.45
C LYS A 36 -33.18 12.54 -2.45
N VAL A 37 -34.13 12.10 -3.28
CA VAL A 37 -33.88 11.08 -4.31
C VAL A 37 -33.00 11.65 -5.42
N ASN A 38 -33.27 12.89 -5.85
CA ASN A 38 -32.45 13.58 -6.83
C ASN A 38 -31.01 13.77 -6.34
N ASN A 39 -30.81 14.19 -5.08
CA ASN A 39 -29.51 14.32 -4.46
C ASN A 39 -28.76 12.98 -4.38
N LEU A 40 -29.46 11.88 -4.11
CA LEU A 40 -28.89 10.54 -4.13
C LEU A 40 -28.39 10.16 -5.53
N ILE A 41 -29.19 10.42 -6.58
CA ILE A 41 -28.84 10.12 -7.97
C ILE A 41 -27.56 10.91 -8.35
N ILE A 42 -27.53 12.22 -8.08
CA ILE A 42 -26.36 13.08 -8.34
C ILE A 42 -25.13 12.54 -7.62
N THR A 43 -25.27 12.14 -6.36
CA THR A 43 -24.16 11.59 -5.56
C THR A 43 -23.64 10.30 -6.17
N ILE A 44 -24.49 9.40 -6.63
CA ILE A 44 -24.11 8.16 -7.32
C ILE A 44 -23.36 8.46 -8.62
N GLU A 45 -23.87 9.38 -9.44
CA GLU A 45 -23.23 9.77 -10.70
C GLU A 45 -21.82 10.36 -10.46
N LEU A 46 -21.68 11.22 -9.46
CA LEU A 46 -20.37 11.75 -9.03
C LEU A 46 -19.43 10.64 -8.59
N LEU A 47 -19.90 9.69 -7.77
CA LEU A 47 -19.10 8.55 -7.32
C LEU A 47 -18.62 7.70 -8.50
N LEU A 48 -19.50 7.40 -9.45
CA LEU A 48 -19.15 6.65 -10.66
C LEU A 48 -18.12 7.41 -11.52
N SER A 49 -18.30 8.72 -11.67
CA SER A 49 -17.35 9.59 -12.39
C SER A 49 -15.97 9.57 -11.71
N TYR A 50 -15.90 9.78 -10.40
CA TYR A 50 -14.64 9.73 -9.65
C TYR A 50 -13.97 8.36 -9.72
N THR A 51 -14.74 7.29 -9.62
CA THR A 51 -14.21 5.92 -9.75
C THR A 51 -13.51 5.73 -11.09
N LYS A 52 -14.16 6.16 -12.18
CA LYS A 52 -13.58 6.11 -13.53
C LYS A 52 -12.31 6.95 -13.65
N GLN A 53 -12.30 8.16 -13.07
CA GLN A 53 -11.13 9.04 -13.08
C GLN A 53 -9.96 8.42 -12.30
N VAL A 54 -10.22 7.82 -11.13
CA VAL A 54 -9.20 7.14 -10.32
C VAL A 54 -8.58 5.97 -11.09
N GLU A 55 -9.38 5.12 -11.76
CA GLU A 55 -8.84 4.02 -12.56
C GLU A 55 -7.99 4.51 -13.74
N ASN A 56 -8.40 5.59 -14.40
CA ASN A 56 -7.61 6.22 -15.45
C ASN A 56 -6.27 6.78 -14.92
N LEU A 57 -6.28 7.44 -13.77
CA LEU A 57 -5.06 7.95 -13.14
C LEU A 57 -4.12 6.83 -12.71
N LYS A 58 -4.65 5.72 -12.14
CA LYS A 58 -3.85 4.52 -11.82
C LYS A 58 -3.16 3.96 -13.06
N SER A 59 -3.89 3.81 -14.17
CA SER A 59 -3.35 3.30 -15.42
C SER A 59 -2.25 4.21 -15.97
N LYS A 60 -2.45 5.54 -15.95
CA LYS A 60 -1.43 6.51 -16.36
C LYS A 60 -0.18 6.45 -15.49
N LEU A 61 -0.35 6.32 -14.17
CA LEU A 61 0.76 6.21 -13.22
C LEU A 61 1.58 4.94 -13.49
N ILE A 62 0.93 3.78 -13.66
CA ILE A 62 1.58 2.51 -13.97
C ILE A 62 2.35 2.60 -15.28
N ASN A 63 1.73 3.13 -16.34
CA ASN A 63 2.37 3.27 -17.65
C ASN A 63 3.60 4.20 -17.60
N LYS A 64 3.55 5.26 -16.79
CA LYS A 64 4.70 6.13 -16.57
C LYS A 64 5.81 5.44 -15.79
N ALA A 65 5.46 4.71 -14.73
CA ALA A 65 6.41 4.00 -13.88
C ALA A 65 7.11 2.83 -14.61
N LYS A 66 6.42 2.15 -15.53
CA LYS A 66 6.99 1.06 -16.38
C LYS A 66 8.18 1.52 -17.23
N ARG A 67 8.33 2.82 -17.49
CA ARG A 67 9.49 3.37 -18.21
C ARG A 67 10.74 3.45 -17.33
N SER A 68 10.61 3.33 -16.03
CA SER A 68 11.74 3.34 -15.09
C SER A 68 12.37 1.96 -14.98
N TYR A 69 13.71 1.89 -15.00
CA TYR A 69 14.45 0.66 -14.75
C TYR A 69 14.13 0.04 -13.36
N MET A 70 13.76 0.87 -12.40
CA MET A 70 13.37 0.42 -11.04
C MET A 70 12.09 -0.41 -11.04
N PHE A 71 11.23 -0.28 -12.08
CA PHE A 71 9.92 -0.93 -12.07
C PHE A 71 10.04 -2.45 -11.98
N ASN A 72 10.82 -3.06 -12.87
CA ASN A 72 10.98 -4.51 -12.90
C ASN A 72 11.66 -5.03 -11.63
N LEU A 73 12.63 -4.27 -11.10
CA LEU A 73 13.35 -4.63 -9.87
C LEU A 73 12.43 -4.67 -8.65
N ILE A 74 11.58 -3.65 -8.47
CA ILE A 74 10.66 -3.60 -7.32
C ILE A 74 9.49 -4.56 -7.52
N ASN A 75 8.95 -4.67 -8.74
CA ASN A 75 7.83 -5.55 -9.06
C ASN A 75 8.18 -7.04 -8.97
N SER A 76 9.47 -7.40 -9.03
CA SER A 76 9.94 -8.78 -8.83
C SER A 76 9.82 -9.26 -7.39
N ILE A 77 9.60 -8.36 -6.43
CA ILE A 77 9.42 -8.73 -5.03
C ILE A 77 8.02 -9.34 -4.84
N ASN A 78 7.97 -10.61 -4.47
CA ASN A 78 6.71 -11.34 -4.26
C ASN A 78 5.78 -10.62 -3.27
N GLY A 79 4.55 -10.37 -3.71
CA GLY A 79 3.53 -9.65 -2.94
C GLY A 79 3.45 -8.15 -3.22
N ILE A 80 4.29 -7.61 -4.09
CA ILE A 80 4.21 -6.24 -4.59
C ILE A 80 3.59 -6.23 -5.99
N GLY A 81 2.49 -5.50 -6.17
CA GLY A 81 1.83 -5.35 -7.47
C GLY A 81 2.24 -4.08 -8.21
N GLU A 82 1.88 -3.98 -9.49
CA GLU A 82 2.24 -2.87 -10.38
C GLU A 82 1.89 -1.48 -9.82
N LEU A 83 0.69 -1.32 -9.23
CA LEU A 83 0.28 -0.05 -8.65
C LEU A 83 1.17 0.34 -7.47
N THR A 84 1.44 -0.60 -6.56
CA THR A 84 2.30 -0.37 -5.39
C THR A 84 3.72 -0.04 -5.83
N THR A 85 4.27 -0.77 -6.80
CA THR A 85 5.57 -0.48 -7.43
C THR A 85 5.60 0.95 -7.95
N SER A 86 4.55 1.36 -8.68
CA SER A 86 4.46 2.70 -9.27
C SER A 86 4.41 3.81 -8.21
N LEU A 87 3.68 3.59 -7.14
CA LEU A 87 3.60 4.51 -6.00
C LEU A 87 4.94 4.64 -5.28
N ILE A 88 5.65 3.51 -5.07
CA ILE A 88 6.98 3.52 -4.47
C ILE A 88 7.95 4.33 -5.33
N ILE A 89 7.98 4.10 -6.64
CA ILE A 89 8.84 4.84 -7.58
C ILE A 89 8.52 6.33 -7.56
N ALA A 90 7.24 6.70 -7.59
CA ALA A 90 6.80 8.10 -7.58
C ALA A 90 7.27 8.86 -6.33
N GLU A 91 7.22 8.21 -5.16
CA GLU A 91 7.60 8.82 -3.90
C GLU A 91 9.11 8.79 -3.62
N LEU A 92 9.82 7.75 -4.08
CA LEU A 92 11.27 7.67 -3.95
C LEU A 92 11.99 8.63 -4.90
N GLY A 93 11.44 8.80 -6.10
CA GLY A 93 12.10 9.58 -7.15
C GLY A 93 13.45 8.99 -7.55
N ASP A 94 14.44 9.86 -7.74
CA ASP A 94 15.78 9.41 -8.04
C ASP A 94 16.49 8.89 -6.80
N ILE A 95 16.75 7.58 -6.79
CA ILE A 95 17.39 6.90 -5.67
C ILE A 95 18.92 7.11 -5.65
N SER A 96 19.51 7.59 -6.76
CA SER A 96 20.95 7.84 -6.85
C SER A 96 21.43 8.90 -5.87
N ARG A 97 20.53 9.81 -5.46
CA ARG A 97 20.77 10.84 -4.43
C ARG A 97 21.09 10.29 -3.03
N PHE A 98 20.88 9.00 -2.82
CA PHE A 98 21.18 8.34 -1.55
C PHE A 98 22.39 7.42 -1.73
N ASP A 99 23.50 7.78 -1.08
CA ASP A 99 24.72 6.96 -1.09
C ASP A 99 24.58 5.76 -0.16
N TYR A 100 23.92 5.96 0.96
CA TYR A 100 23.76 4.95 2.02
C TYR A 100 22.30 4.73 2.40
N ILE A 101 22.00 3.50 2.74
CA ILE A 101 20.66 3.10 3.20
C ILE A 101 20.15 3.91 4.41
N LYS A 102 21.07 4.42 5.25
CA LYS A 102 20.72 5.26 6.41
C LYS A 102 20.03 6.56 5.97
N GLN A 103 20.52 7.20 4.89
CA GLN A 103 19.91 8.43 4.34
C GLN A 103 18.49 8.15 3.83
N LEU A 104 18.29 7.03 3.13
CA LEU A 104 16.98 6.63 2.64
C LEU A 104 16.02 6.27 3.79
N THR A 105 16.53 5.61 4.84
CA THR A 105 15.73 5.26 6.02
C THR A 105 15.26 6.52 6.75
N ALA A 106 16.16 7.51 6.92
CA ALA A 106 15.85 8.81 7.51
C ALA A 106 14.86 9.59 6.62
N TYR A 107 15.06 9.58 5.29
CA TYR A 107 14.11 10.19 4.34
C TYR A 107 12.69 9.61 4.48
N CYS A 108 12.55 8.30 4.71
CA CYS A 108 11.27 7.65 4.97
C CYS A 108 10.76 7.85 6.41
N GLY A 109 11.62 8.36 7.33
CA GLY A 109 11.32 8.50 8.75
C GLY A 109 11.09 7.14 9.44
N LEU A 110 11.83 6.12 9.01
CA LEU A 110 11.78 4.75 9.54
C LEU A 110 12.96 4.45 10.48
N ASP A 111 13.85 5.40 10.69
CA ASP A 111 14.93 5.31 11.65
C ASP A 111 14.41 5.33 13.09
N PRO A 112 15.02 4.56 14.00
CA PRO A 112 14.65 4.59 15.40
C PRO A 112 14.97 5.96 16.01
N SER A 113 14.10 6.49 16.87
CA SER A 113 14.38 7.69 17.62
C SER A 113 15.46 7.38 18.66
N ILE A 114 16.50 8.20 18.68
CA ILE A 114 17.57 8.13 19.69
C ILE A 114 17.17 9.06 20.83
N LYS A 115 16.97 8.51 22.02
CA LYS A 115 16.84 9.30 23.25
C LYS A 115 18.19 9.29 23.93
N GLN A 116 18.88 10.44 23.94
CA GLN A 116 20.02 10.67 24.75
C GLN A 116 19.60 11.33 26.05
N SER A 117 19.88 10.68 27.18
CA SER A 117 19.70 11.26 28.51
C SER A 117 21.03 11.05 29.28
N GLY A 118 21.81 12.11 29.43
CA GLY A 118 23.08 12.05 30.12
C GLY A 118 24.09 11.07 29.51
N SER A 119 24.61 10.16 30.30
CA SER A 119 25.62 9.16 29.88
C SER A 119 25.02 7.89 29.24
N SER A 120 23.70 7.75 29.16
CA SER A 120 23.06 6.57 28.58
C SER A 120 22.40 6.86 27.25
N ILE A 121 22.82 6.12 26.20
CA ILE A 121 22.22 6.14 24.85
C ILE A 121 21.22 4.99 24.78
N ASN A 122 19.95 5.31 24.75
CA ASN A 122 18.90 4.30 24.55
C ASN A 122 18.54 4.23 23.07
N ILE A 123 19.09 3.25 22.36
CA ILE A 123 18.79 2.95 20.96
C ILE A 123 17.67 1.92 20.93
N GLY A 124 16.43 2.34 20.77
CA GLY A 124 15.29 1.40 20.73
C GLY A 124 13.93 2.06 20.89
N GLY A 125 13.85 3.37 20.72
CA GLY A 125 12.61 4.13 20.74
C GLY A 125 11.72 3.88 19.50
N PRO A 126 10.50 4.46 19.48
CA PRO A 126 9.65 4.46 18.29
C PRO A 126 10.38 5.10 17.09
N ILE A 127 9.88 4.85 15.88
CA ILE A 127 10.43 5.50 14.67
C ILE A 127 10.39 7.03 14.80
N SER A 128 11.39 7.71 14.24
CA SER A 128 11.56 9.17 14.37
C SER A 128 10.41 9.96 13.73
N LYS A 129 9.77 9.42 12.70
CA LYS A 129 8.66 9.99 11.90
C LYS A 129 8.99 11.25 11.07
N PRO A 130 9.95 12.12 11.35
CA PRO A 130 10.35 13.15 10.39
C PRO A 130 10.70 12.50 9.05
N GLY A 131 10.36 13.18 7.94
CA GLY A 131 10.58 12.64 6.60
C GLY A 131 9.29 12.41 5.81
N ASN A 132 9.38 11.78 4.65
CA ASN A 132 8.25 11.59 3.74
C ASN A 132 7.23 10.59 4.32
N ARG A 133 6.08 11.13 4.77
CA ARG A 133 4.99 10.33 5.35
C ARG A 133 4.29 9.44 4.33
N TYR A 134 4.29 9.81 3.05
CA TYR A 134 3.58 9.07 2.00
C TYR A 134 4.30 7.78 1.68
N ILE A 135 5.63 7.83 1.43
CA ILE A 135 6.41 6.61 1.19
C ILE A 135 6.39 5.69 2.40
N ARG A 136 6.49 6.22 3.63
CA ARG A 136 6.39 5.42 4.85
C ARG A 136 5.04 4.67 4.93
N ARG A 137 3.92 5.36 4.64
CA ARG A 137 2.59 4.76 4.62
C ARG A 137 2.47 3.69 3.54
N ILE A 138 2.96 3.96 2.33
CA ILE A 138 2.93 3.01 1.21
C ILE A 138 3.69 1.74 1.59
N LEU A 139 4.92 1.86 2.07
CA LEU A 139 5.74 0.72 2.48
C LEU A 139 5.09 -0.09 3.62
N PHE A 140 4.52 0.60 4.60
CA PHE A 140 3.83 -0.05 5.72
C PHE A 140 2.63 -0.87 5.25
N ILE A 141 1.75 -0.30 4.43
CA ILE A 141 0.59 -1.00 3.85
C ILE A 141 1.06 -2.14 2.94
N THR A 142 2.15 -1.94 2.20
CA THR A 142 2.74 -2.97 1.35
C THR A 142 3.13 -4.19 2.17
N VAL A 143 3.81 -4.01 3.29
CA VAL A 143 4.19 -5.13 4.19
C VAL A 143 2.95 -5.80 4.79
N GLN A 144 1.95 -5.03 5.22
CA GLN A 144 0.69 -5.60 5.71
C GLN A 144 0.00 -6.49 4.65
N ASN A 145 0.11 -6.14 3.37
CA ASN A 145 -0.45 -6.94 2.27
C ASN A 145 0.47 -8.12 1.89
N ILE A 146 1.79 -7.95 1.95
CA ILE A 146 2.76 -9.02 1.69
C ILE A 146 2.52 -10.20 2.63
N ILE A 147 2.40 -9.95 3.94
CA ILE A 147 2.30 -11.01 4.96
C ILE A 147 1.21 -12.06 4.63
N PRO A 148 -0.07 -11.71 4.41
CA PRO A 148 -1.10 -12.71 4.10
C PRO A 148 -0.97 -13.32 2.70
N ILE A 149 -0.49 -12.55 1.71
CA ILE A 149 -0.33 -13.02 0.33
C ILE A 149 0.80 -14.07 0.27
N THR A 150 1.95 -13.75 0.85
CA THR A 150 3.13 -14.61 0.79
C THR A 150 3.02 -15.81 1.73
N SER A 151 2.29 -15.68 2.84
CA SER A 151 2.03 -16.81 3.74
C SER A 151 1.34 -17.99 3.04
N ARG A 152 0.56 -17.72 1.99
CA ARG A 152 -0.16 -18.76 1.22
C ARG A 152 0.61 -19.24 -0.01
N ASN A 153 1.25 -18.30 -0.73
CA ASN A 153 1.78 -18.54 -2.07
C ASN A 153 3.32 -18.63 -2.11
N PHE A 154 4.00 -18.00 -1.15
CA PHE A 154 5.46 -17.87 -1.12
C PHE A 154 5.97 -17.94 0.33
N PRO A 155 5.90 -19.11 0.98
CA PRO A 155 6.23 -19.26 2.41
C PRO A 155 7.68 -18.88 2.74
N ASP A 156 8.59 -18.98 1.77
CA ASP A 156 10.03 -18.67 1.89
C ASP A 156 10.34 -17.19 1.59
N ASN A 157 9.31 -16.32 1.49
CA ASN A 157 9.52 -14.90 1.29
C ASN A 157 10.27 -14.30 2.49
N ASP A 158 11.42 -13.65 2.21
CA ASP A 158 12.33 -13.10 3.23
C ASP A 158 11.70 -12.02 4.12
N ILE A 159 10.72 -11.25 3.62
CA ILE A 159 9.97 -10.27 4.42
C ILE A 159 9.01 -11.00 5.37
N LEU A 160 8.33 -12.05 4.90
CA LEU A 160 7.47 -12.88 5.73
C LEU A 160 8.27 -13.59 6.83
N LEU A 161 9.40 -14.20 6.48
CA LEU A 161 10.27 -14.89 7.43
C LEU A 161 10.81 -13.93 8.48
N TYR A 162 11.21 -12.71 8.06
CA TYR A 162 11.66 -11.68 8.98
C TYR A 162 10.54 -11.22 9.92
N TYR A 163 9.33 -11.03 9.41
CA TYR A 163 8.16 -10.72 10.22
C TYR A 163 7.88 -11.81 11.27
N ARG A 164 7.86 -13.08 10.86
CA ARG A 164 7.65 -14.22 11.77
C ARG A 164 8.71 -14.24 12.87
N LYS A 165 9.98 -14.13 12.49
CA LYS A 165 11.09 -14.02 13.46
C LYS A 165 10.84 -12.92 14.50
N LYS A 166 10.38 -11.73 14.08
CA LYS A 166 10.08 -10.63 14.99
C LYS A 166 8.89 -10.91 15.91
N ARG A 167 7.91 -11.68 15.42
CA ARG A 167 6.79 -12.14 16.26
C ARG A 167 7.23 -13.19 17.28
N ASP A 168 8.11 -14.09 16.89
CA ASP A 168 8.66 -15.12 17.77
C ASP A 168 9.59 -14.52 18.86
N GLU A 169 10.25 -13.39 18.56
CA GLU A 169 10.98 -12.55 19.54
C GLU A 169 10.03 -11.84 20.54
N GLY A 170 8.70 -12.07 20.48
CA GLY A 170 7.70 -11.48 21.37
C GLY A 170 7.27 -10.06 21.00
N LYS A 171 7.70 -9.51 19.85
CA LYS A 171 7.29 -8.15 19.43
C LYS A 171 5.82 -8.08 19.06
N HIS A 172 5.16 -6.99 19.45
CA HIS A 172 3.79 -6.71 19.05
C HIS A 172 3.67 -6.65 17.51
N HIS A 173 2.52 -7.06 16.98
CA HIS A 173 2.26 -7.11 15.53
C HIS A 173 2.71 -5.86 14.77
N TYR A 174 2.27 -4.68 15.19
CA TYR A 174 2.62 -3.43 14.51
C TYR A 174 4.11 -3.10 14.55
N VAL A 175 4.80 -3.45 15.64
CA VAL A 175 6.26 -3.28 15.75
C VAL A 175 6.96 -4.21 14.76
N ALA A 176 6.56 -5.47 14.68
CA ALA A 176 7.09 -6.44 13.72
C ALA A 176 6.84 -6.00 12.27
N VAL A 177 5.67 -5.40 11.96
CA VAL A 177 5.37 -4.84 10.64
C VAL A 177 6.30 -3.66 10.32
N VAL A 178 6.54 -2.74 11.26
CA VAL A 178 7.45 -1.60 11.06
C VAL A 178 8.89 -2.07 10.84
N ASP A 179 9.37 -3.03 11.62
CA ASP A 179 10.69 -3.64 11.42
C ASP A 179 10.81 -4.28 10.03
N SER A 180 9.75 -4.99 9.60
CA SER A 180 9.68 -5.59 8.26
C SER A 180 9.58 -4.54 7.15
N THR A 181 8.99 -3.39 7.42
CA THR A 181 8.95 -2.24 6.50
C THR A 181 10.36 -1.70 6.24
N THR A 182 11.16 -1.59 7.29
CA THR A 182 12.58 -1.21 7.17
C THR A 182 13.39 -2.28 6.42
N LYS A 183 13.09 -3.57 6.63
CA LYS A 183 13.70 -4.66 5.87
C LYS A 183 13.35 -4.60 4.38
N LEU A 184 12.07 -4.33 4.05
CA LEU A 184 11.63 -4.16 2.66
C LEU A 184 12.34 -2.97 1.99
N LEU A 185 12.45 -1.83 2.67
CA LEU A 185 13.16 -0.66 2.15
C LEU A 185 14.62 -0.97 1.84
N ARG A 186 15.31 -1.70 2.74
CA ARG A 186 16.69 -2.16 2.52
C ARG A 186 16.81 -3.09 1.33
N LYS A 187 15.85 -3.99 1.12
CA LYS A 187 15.80 -4.88 -0.03
C LYS A 187 15.66 -4.10 -1.33
N ILE A 188 14.72 -3.15 -1.39
CA ILE A 188 14.52 -2.28 -2.56
C ILE A 188 15.82 -1.51 -2.87
N PHE A 189 16.43 -0.89 -1.87
CA PHE A 189 17.67 -0.15 -2.04
C PHE A 189 18.82 -1.03 -2.57
N ALA A 190 18.99 -2.23 -1.99
CA ALA A 190 20.03 -3.17 -2.41
C ALA A 190 19.84 -3.61 -3.87
N LEU A 191 18.61 -3.96 -4.28
CA LEU A 191 18.31 -4.36 -5.66
C LEU A 191 18.66 -3.25 -6.66
N ILE A 192 18.32 -2.01 -6.34
CA ILE A 192 18.57 -0.88 -7.22
C ILE A 192 20.08 -0.55 -7.30
N LYS A 193 20.78 -0.53 -6.15
CA LYS A 193 22.24 -0.28 -6.13
C LYS A 193 23.01 -1.39 -6.83
N GLN A 194 22.61 -2.64 -6.65
CA GLN A 194 23.23 -3.76 -7.37
C GLN A 194 23.07 -3.62 -8.88
N TYR A 195 21.89 -3.23 -9.35
CA TYR A 195 21.65 -2.96 -10.77
C TYR A 195 22.54 -1.80 -11.28
N GLN A 196 22.63 -0.70 -10.54
CA GLN A 196 23.47 0.45 -10.89
C GLN A 196 24.96 0.13 -10.96
N ASN A 197 25.45 -0.76 -10.10
CA ASN A 197 26.86 -1.16 -10.08
C ASN A 197 27.22 -2.17 -11.18
N ASN A 198 26.24 -2.80 -11.84
CA ASN A 198 26.44 -3.78 -12.90
C ASN A 198 26.31 -3.15 -14.32
N ILE A 199 26.05 -1.85 -14.42
CA ILE A 199 26.06 -1.06 -15.66
C ILE A 199 27.35 -0.26 -15.75
#